data_bbe15b17542873018a8d32dcdf5ead9d
#
_entry.id   bbe15b17542873018a8d32dcdf5ead9d
#
_cell.length_a   1.000
_cell.length_b   1.000
_cell.length_c   1.000
_cell.angle_alpha   90.00
_cell.angle_beta   90.00
_cell.angle_gamma   90.00
#
_symmetry.space_group_name_H-M   'P 1'
#
loop_
_entity.id
_entity.type
_entity.pdbx_description
1 polymer ?
#
loop_
_entity_poly.entity_id
_entity_poly.type
_entity_poly.pdbx_seq_one_letter_code
_entity_poly.pdbx_strand_id
1 'polypeptide(L)'
;MVKTMKEQVSSRPESLGGGEMLLVVDIGNTQTVMGIFQARELIRHWRLMSKARTADEIGVYLLNLLDLTGIDPSLINGAVLSSVVPPLDMPWSEGIERYLDVTCLRVDHTLDLGMTVDYETPGDVGADRLVNAVAGMAKYGKPLVIVDFGTAITLDAVSDSGTYLGGVIAPGLVTSVDALFGKTAKLPKVSFQIPRQVIGKNTME
;
A
#
# COMPACT_ATOMS: atom_id res chain seq x y z
N MET A 1 -24.66 3.05 -7.80
CA MET A 1 -24.76 4.49 -7.55
C MET A 1 -23.33 4.98 -7.31
N VAL A 2 -22.67 5.45 -8.37
CA VAL A 2 -21.26 5.87 -8.36
C VAL A 2 -21.24 7.33 -7.92
N LYS A 3 -20.84 7.59 -6.65
CA LYS A 3 -20.55 8.96 -6.20
C LYS A 3 -19.29 9.43 -6.89
N THR A 4 -19.41 10.46 -7.67
CA THR A 4 -18.34 11.05 -8.50
C THR A 4 -17.22 11.59 -7.60
N MET A 5 -15.97 11.31 -7.96
CA MET A 5 -14.74 11.77 -7.27
C MET A 5 -14.69 13.29 -6.96
N LYS A 6 -15.52 14.10 -7.59
CA LYS A 6 -15.61 15.55 -7.34
C LYS A 6 -16.24 15.92 -5.98
N GLU A 7 -17.03 15.04 -5.37
CA GLU A 7 -17.65 15.34 -4.05
C GLU A 7 -16.71 15.09 -2.87
N GLN A 8 -15.62 14.36 -3.06
CA GLN A 8 -14.64 14.12 -1.98
C GLN A 8 -13.61 15.24 -1.82
N VAL A 9 -13.47 16.14 -2.79
CA VAL A 9 -12.51 17.26 -2.75
C VAL A 9 -13.16 18.54 -2.21
N SER A 10 -14.48 18.61 -2.08
CA SER A 10 -15.24 19.85 -1.84
C SER A 10 -15.51 20.21 -0.37
N SER A 11 -15.12 19.40 0.60
CA SER A 11 -15.15 19.83 2.00
C SER A 11 -13.74 20.15 2.47
N ARG A 12 -13.35 21.45 2.47
CA ARG A 12 -12.24 21.88 3.33
C ARG A 12 -12.60 21.44 4.75
N PRO A 13 -11.78 20.61 5.42
CA PRO A 13 -12.00 20.34 6.82
C PRO A 13 -11.90 21.66 7.56
N GLU A 14 -12.89 21.97 8.41
CA GLU A 14 -12.73 22.94 9.48
C GLU A 14 -11.42 22.61 10.18
N SER A 15 -10.61 23.61 10.48
CA SER A 15 -9.23 23.55 10.99
C SER A 15 -8.98 22.26 11.80
N LEU A 16 -8.22 21.34 11.21
CA LEU A 16 -7.74 20.17 11.93
C LEU A 16 -6.96 20.69 13.13
N GLY A 17 -7.50 20.47 14.33
CA GLY A 17 -6.85 20.90 15.59
C GLY A 17 -5.42 20.35 15.62
N GLY A 18 -4.47 21.18 16.07
CA GLY A 18 -3.04 20.95 16.00
C GLY A 18 -2.55 19.71 16.76
N GLY A 19 -2.75 18.53 16.16
CA GLY A 19 -2.22 17.25 16.62
C GLY A 19 -1.16 16.74 15.63
N GLU A 20 -0.18 16.03 16.18
CA GLU A 20 0.90 15.39 15.43
C GLU A 20 0.35 14.46 14.33
N MET A 21 0.93 14.53 13.14
CA MET A 21 0.54 13.72 11.99
C MET A 21 1.69 12.81 11.57
N LEU A 22 1.33 11.63 11.08
CA LEU A 22 2.26 10.63 10.53
C LEU A 22 2.01 10.45 9.04
N LEU A 23 3.05 10.63 8.24
CA LEU A 23 3.05 10.21 6.84
C LEU A 23 3.36 8.72 6.76
N VAL A 24 2.52 7.96 6.07
CA VAL A 24 2.80 6.56 5.73
C VAL A 24 2.88 6.42 4.21
N VAL A 25 3.87 5.67 3.74
CA VAL A 25 4.09 5.41 2.32
C VAL A 25 4.26 3.92 2.12
N ASP A 26 3.49 3.36 1.19
CA ASP A 26 3.60 1.96 0.77
C ASP A 26 3.93 1.90 -0.73
N ILE A 27 5.12 1.40 -1.04
CA ILE A 27 5.66 1.33 -2.41
C ILE A 27 5.51 -0.10 -2.93
N GLY A 28 4.41 -0.33 -3.65
CA GLY A 28 4.21 -1.56 -4.40
C GLY A 28 4.82 -1.47 -5.81
N ASN A 29 4.87 -2.61 -6.52
CA ASN A 29 5.43 -2.68 -7.88
C ASN A 29 4.67 -1.83 -8.92
N THR A 30 3.38 -1.65 -8.75
CA THR A 30 2.52 -0.90 -9.70
C THR A 30 2.17 0.49 -9.18
N GLN A 31 1.84 0.59 -7.91
CA GLN A 31 1.35 1.83 -7.29
C GLN A 31 2.05 2.08 -5.96
N THR A 32 2.33 3.35 -5.71
CA THR A 32 2.76 3.88 -4.42
C THR A 32 1.54 4.55 -3.77
N VAL A 33 1.18 4.10 -2.59
CA VAL A 33 0.09 4.65 -1.79
C VAL A 33 0.67 5.47 -0.65
N MET A 34 0.14 6.67 -0.45
CA MET A 34 0.53 7.54 0.66
C MET A 34 -0.69 7.82 1.52
N GLY A 35 -0.51 7.93 2.81
CA GLY A 35 -1.56 8.30 3.74
C GLY A 35 -1.06 9.23 4.83
N ILE A 36 -1.93 10.14 5.28
CA ILE A 36 -1.70 10.95 6.48
C ILE A 36 -2.62 10.44 7.57
N PHE A 37 -2.01 10.05 8.68
CA PHE A 37 -2.69 9.68 9.90
C PHE A 37 -2.57 10.80 10.94
N GLN A 38 -3.66 11.04 11.66
CA GLN A 38 -3.67 11.80 12.90
C GLN A 38 -4.14 10.85 14.00
N ALA A 39 -3.28 10.60 14.96
CA ALA A 39 -3.45 9.51 15.93
C ALA A 39 -3.67 8.16 15.22
N ARG A 40 -4.88 7.61 15.25
CA ARG A 40 -5.24 6.33 14.59
C ARG A 40 -6.20 6.50 13.41
N GLU A 41 -6.48 7.73 13.02
CA GLU A 41 -7.43 8.04 11.97
C GLU A 41 -6.71 8.40 10.67
N LEU A 42 -7.08 7.77 9.57
CA LEU A 42 -6.59 8.10 8.23
C LEU A 42 -7.31 9.33 7.72
N ILE A 43 -6.62 10.47 7.72
CA ILE A 43 -7.18 11.77 7.34
C ILE A 43 -7.25 11.92 5.81
N ARG A 44 -6.19 11.53 5.11
CA ARG A 44 -6.09 11.60 3.64
C ARG A 44 -5.25 10.45 3.11
N HIS A 45 -5.52 10.08 1.86
CA HIS A 45 -4.64 9.18 1.13
C HIS A 45 -4.60 9.54 -0.36
N TRP A 46 -3.50 9.16 -1.00
CA TRP A 46 -3.26 9.36 -2.44
C TRP A 46 -2.59 8.13 -3.04
N ARG A 47 -2.70 8.00 -4.36
CA ARG A 47 -2.03 6.97 -5.14
C ARG A 47 -1.27 7.58 -6.29
N LEU A 48 -0.03 7.14 -6.46
CA LEU A 48 0.82 7.45 -7.61
C LEU A 48 1.20 6.15 -8.31
N MET A 49 1.58 6.24 -9.57
CA MET A 49 2.26 5.12 -10.23
C MET A 49 3.66 4.97 -9.66
N SER A 50 4.08 3.74 -9.35
CA SER A 50 5.45 3.45 -8.93
C SER A 50 6.38 3.58 -10.13
N LYS A 51 7.12 4.70 -10.17
CA LYS A 51 8.07 5.05 -11.21
C LYS A 51 9.33 5.61 -10.55
N ALA A 52 10.47 5.42 -11.21
CA ALA A 52 11.70 6.11 -10.81
C ALA A 52 11.46 7.63 -10.82
N ARG A 53 11.81 8.28 -9.72
CA ARG A 53 11.76 9.72 -9.48
C ARG A 53 12.96 10.14 -8.65
N THR A 54 13.35 11.36 -8.78
CA THR A 54 14.34 11.97 -7.90
C THR A 54 13.72 12.34 -6.55
N ALA A 55 14.53 12.51 -5.52
CA ALA A 55 14.07 13.00 -4.22
C ALA A 55 13.34 14.35 -4.34
N ASP A 56 13.80 15.23 -5.24
CA ASP A 56 13.20 16.54 -5.46
C ASP A 56 11.81 16.43 -6.12
N GLU A 57 11.63 15.54 -7.11
CA GLU A 57 10.30 15.29 -7.68
C GLU A 57 9.33 14.76 -6.61
N ILE A 58 9.79 13.85 -5.76
CA ILE A 58 8.98 13.31 -4.66
C ILE A 58 8.59 14.44 -3.70
N GLY A 59 9.54 15.28 -3.31
CA GLY A 59 9.28 16.44 -2.45
C GLY A 59 8.23 17.39 -3.03
N VAL A 60 8.33 17.69 -4.33
CA VAL A 60 7.32 18.51 -5.04
C VAL A 60 5.94 17.86 -5.00
N TYR A 61 5.84 16.54 -5.23
CA TYR A 61 4.56 15.83 -5.13
C TYR A 61 4.00 15.90 -3.72
N LEU A 62 4.81 15.62 -2.70
CA LEU A 62 4.37 15.65 -1.30
C LEU A 62 3.83 17.03 -0.92
N LEU A 63 4.61 18.09 -1.14
CA LEU A 63 4.22 19.45 -0.79
C LEU A 63 2.96 19.90 -1.53
N ASN A 64 2.84 19.60 -2.83
CA ASN A 64 1.64 19.94 -3.60
C ASN A 64 0.40 19.18 -3.12
N LEU A 65 0.52 17.88 -2.79
CA LEU A 65 -0.62 17.10 -2.31
C LEU A 65 -1.09 17.57 -0.93
N LEU A 66 -0.16 17.95 -0.06
CA LEU A 66 -0.47 18.52 1.25
C LEU A 66 -1.16 19.89 1.10
N ASP A 67 -0.62 20.77 0.27
CA ASP A 67 -1.20 22.10 -0.01
C ASP A 67 -2.62 22.00 -0.58
N LEU A 68 -2.83 21.16 -1.60
CA LEU A 68 -4.14 20.92 -2.22
C LEU A 68 -5.19 20.42 -1.22
N THR A 69 -4.78 19.82 -0.12
CA THR A 69 -5.69 19.28 0.90
C THR A 69 -5.73 20.13 2.17
N GLY A 70 -4.97 21.23 2.20
CA GLY A 70 -4.93 22.17 3.32
C GLY A 70 -4.22 21.62 4.56
N ILE A 71 -3.33 20.64 4.38
CA ILE A 71 -2.51 20.09 5.47
C ILE A 71 -1.19 20.86 5.52
N ASP A 72 -0.91 21.45 6.67
CA ASP A 72 0.38 22.10 6.92
C ASP A 72 1.49 21.03 7.05
N PRO A 73 2.53 21.05 6.20
CA PRO A 73 3.65 20.12 6.29
C PRO A 73 4.32 20.09 7.68
N SER A 74 4.34 21.21 8.40
CA SER A 74 4.94 21.30 9.74
C SER A 74 4.23 20.48 10.82
N LEU A 75 3.01 19.99 10.55
CA LEU A 75 2.27 19.11 11.44
C LEU A 75 2.70 17.64 11.32
N ILE A 76 3.49 17.30 10.28
CA ILE A 76 4.00 15.95 10.09
C ILE A 76 5.24 15.78 10.96
N ASN A 77 5.18 14.85 11.92
CA ASN A 77 6.24 14.66 12.92
C ASN A 77 7.08 13.41 12.65
N GLY A 78 6.72 12.61 11.65
CA GLY A 78 7.45 11.43 11.27
C GLY A 78 6.88 10.79 10.02
N ALA A 79 7.64 9.87 9.46
CA ALA A 79 7.21 9.11 8.31
C ALA A 79 7.58 7.63 8.43
N VAL A 80 6.74 6.76 7.86
CA VAL A 80 7.00 5.32 7.75
C VAL A 80 6.91 4.92 6.29
N LEU A 81 7.91 4.19 5.82
CA LEU A 81 8.03 3.69 4.46
C LEU A 81 8.04 2.16 4.45
N SER A 82 7.02 1.56 3.87
CA SER A 82 6.98 0.15 3.45
C SER A 82 7.28 0.09 1.97
N SER A 83 8.16 -0.81 1.54
CA SER A 83 8.52 -0.92 0.12
C SER A 83 8.89 -2.34 -0.27
N VAL A 84 8.45 -2.74 -1.46
CA VAL A 84 8.88 -3.95 -2.17
C VAL A 84 9.58 -3.62 -3.49
N VAL A 85 10.05 -2.37 -3.63
CA VAL A 85 10.75 -1.87 -4.82
C VAL A 85 12.04 -1.17 -4.41
N PRO A 86 13.11 -1.90 -4.07
CA PRO A 86 14.34 -1.34 -3.50
C PRO A 86 14.93 -0.13 -4.23
N PRO A 87 14.89 -0.03 -5.58
CA PRO A 87 15.40 1.14 -6.27
C PRO A 87 14.67 2.46 -5.96
N LEU A 88 13.46 2.40 -5.40
CA LEU A 88 12.66 3.57 -5.04
C LEU A 88 12.87 4.00 -3.57
N ASP A 89 13.44 3.15 -2.73
CA ASP A 89 13.54 3.38 -1.28
C ASP A 89 14.33 4.65 -0.94
N MET A 90 15.54 4.76 -1.47
CA MET A 90 16.42 5.89 -1.17
C MET A 90 15.83 7.23 -1.67
N PRO A 91 15.38 7.35 -2.94
CA PRO A 91 14.76 8.60 -3.39
C PRO A 91 13.54 9.02 -2.56
N TRP A 92 12.70 8.05 -2.13
CA TRP A 92 11.55 8.34 -1.29
C TRP A 92 11.96 8.79 0.11
N SER A 93 12.89 8.07 0.77
CA SER A 93 13.38 8.47 2.11
C SER A 93 14.01 9.86 2.07
N GLU A 94 14.93 10.10 1.12
CA GLU A 94 15.57 11.41 0.96
C GLU A 94 14.57 12.55 0.65
N GLY A 95 13.58 12.27 -0.22
CA GLY A 95 12.54 13.26 -0.54
C GLY A 95 11.69 13.61 0.66
N ILE A 96 11.28 12.61 1.46
CA ILE A 96 10.53 12.82 2.69
C ILE A 96 11.37 13.62 3.70
N GLU A 97 12.58 13.16 4.00
CA GLU A 97 13.45 13.77 5.01
C GLU A 97 13.82 15.21 4.64
N ARG A 98 14.16 15.48 3.38
CA ARG A 98 14.58 16.79 2.91
C ARG A 98 13.46 17.81 2.88
N TYR A 99 12.25 17.42 2.47
CA TYR A 99 11.15 18.35 2.20
C TYR A 99 10.14 18.47 3.33
N LEU A 100 10.10 17.50 4.25
CA LEU A 100 9.23 17.56 5.43
C LEU A 100 10.01 17.72 6.73
N ASP A 101 11.34 17.66 6.69
CA ASP A 101 12.23 17.76 7.86
C ASP A 101 11.90 16.74 8.96
N VAL A 102 11.60 15.50 8.55
CA VAL A 102 11.24 14.40 9.46
C VAL A 102 12.05 13.15 9.17
N THR A 103 12.31 12.33 10.19
CA THR A 103 12.93 11.03 9.99
C THR A 103 11.96 10.05 9.30
N CYS A 104 12.44 9.34 8.28
CA CYS A 104 11.71 8.32 7.57
C CYS A 104 12.11 6.91 8.05
N LEU A 105 11.24 6.27 8.83
CA LEU A 105 11.43 4.90 9.29
C LEU A 105 11.11 3.92 8.15
N ARG A 106 12.08 3.15 7.71
CA ARG A 106 11.87 2.09 6.72
C ARG A 106 11.49 0.79 7.41
N VAL A 107 10.40 0.18 6.96
CA VAL A 107 9.94 -1.10 7.49
C VAL A 107 10.76 -2.24 6.89
N ASP A 108 11.34 -3.05 7.76
CA ASP A 108 11.96 -4.32 7.42
C ASP A 108 11.86 -5.32 8.58
N HIS A 109 12.37 -6.53 8.37
CA HIS A 109 12.32 -7.63 9.33
C HIS A 109 13.20 -7.40 10.59
N THR A 110 14.05 -6.38 10.61
CA THR A 110 14.95 -6.07 11.76
C THR A 110 14.26 -5.18 12.80
N LEU A 111 13.14 -4.55 12.43
CA LEU A 111 12.35 -3.76 13.35
C LEU A 111 11.61 -4.66 14.34
N ASP A 112 11.44 -4.14 15.57
CA ASP A 112 10.51 -4.74 16.51
C ASP A 112 9.07 -4.47 16.06
N LEU A 113 8.49 -5.42 15.34
CA LEU A 113 7.13 -5.35 14.82
C LEU A 113 6.07 -5.88 15.79
N GLY A 114 6.48 -6.25 17.03
CA GLY A 114 5.60 -6.88 17.99
C GLY A 114 5.14 -8.28 17.59
N MET A 115 5.83 -8.91 16.63
CA MET A 115 5.59 -10.28 16.19
C MET A 115 6.91 -10.98 15.86
N THR A 116 6.94 -12.30 16.01
CA THR A 116 8.03 -13.15 15.53
C THR A 116 7.79 -13.51 14.06
N VAL A 117 8.84 -13.49 13.26
CA VAL A 117 8.81 -13.93 11.84
C VAL A 117 9.47 -15.29 11.76
N ASP A 118 8.68 -16.36 11.58
CA ASP A 118 9.14 -17.75 11.39
C ASP A 118 9.24 -18.03 9.90
N TYR A 119 10.38 -17.63 9.33
CA TYR A 119 10.67 -17.77 7.90
C TYR A 119 12.14 -18.17 7.73
N GLU A 120 12.47 -19.04 6.77
CA GLU A 120 13.84 -19.50 6.54
C GLU A 120 14.83 -18.35 6.40
N THR A 121 14.44 -17.32 5.64
CA THR A 121 15.21 -16.08 5.47
C THR A 121 14.24 -14.91 5.75
N PRO A 122 14.19 -14.40 7.00
CA PRO A 122 13.24 -13.33 7.36
C PRO A 122 13.32 -12.09 6.46
N GLY A 123 14.52 -11.79 5.93
CA GLY A 123 14.74 -10.67 4.99
C GLY A 123 14.07 -10.82 3.63
N ASP A 124 13.62 -12.02 3.26
CA ASP A 124 12.91 -12.27 1.99
C ASP A 124 11.42 -11.96 2.10
N VAL A 125 10.90 -11.72 3.31
CA VAL A 125 9.50 -11.34 3.50
C VAL A 125 9.33 -9.87 3.10
N GLY A 126 8.49 -9.61 2.12
CA GLY A 126 8.18 -8.24 1.69
C GLY A 126 7.62 -7.39 2.83
N ALA A 127 8.03 -6.12 2.88
CA ALA A 127 7.59 -5.19 3.90
C ALA A 127 6.05 -5.03 3.92
N ASP A 128 5.41 -5.06 2.75
CA ASP A 128 3.94 -5.05 2.58
C ASP A 128 3.26 -6.19 3.35
N ARG A 129 3.82 -7.40 3.31
CA ARG A 129 3.29 -8.57 4.02
C ARG A 129 3.47 -8.41 5.54
N LEU A 130 4.61 -7.86 5.98
CA LEU A 130 4.88 -7.58 7.39
C LEU A 130 3.89 -6.55 7.96
N VAL A 131 3.70 -5.41 7.28
CA VAL A 131 2.75 -4.39 7.75
C VAL A 131 1.31 -4.87 7.74
N ASN A 132 0.92 -5.68 6.73
CA ASN A 132 -0.39 -6.32 6.68
C ASN A 132 -0.61 -7.26 7.87
N ALA A 133 0.40 -8.05 8.26
CA ALA A 133 0.33 -8.94 9.41
C ALA A 133 0.16 -8.16 10.72
N VAL A 134 0.97 -7.12 10.93
CA VAL A 134 0.87 -6.25 12.11
C VAL A 134 -0.50 -5.59 12.20
N ALA A 135 -0.96 -4.98 11.10
CA ALA A 135 -2.26 -4.30 11.05
C ALA A 135 -3.43 -5.29 11.25
N GLY A 136 -3.32 -6.46 10.64
CA GLY A 136 -4.31 -7.54 10.78
C GLY A 136 -4.46 -7.99 12.23
N MET A 137 -3.35 -8.29 12.90
CA MET A 137 -3.34 -8.66 14.32
C MET A 137 -3.93 -7.56 15.21
N ALA A 138 -3.54 -6.31 14.97
CA ALA A 138 -4.01 -5.18 15.77
C ALA A 138 -5.52 -4.95 15.63
N LYS A 139 -6.08 -5.21 14.44
CA LYS A 139 -7.49 -4.92 14.13
C LYS A 139 -8.42 -6.10 14.39
N TYR A 140 -7.98 -7.32 14.13
CA TYR A 140 -8.83 -8.51 14.12
C TYR A 140 -8.41 -9.56 15.15
N GLY A 141 -7.26 -9.36 15.80
CA GLY A 141 -6.69 -10.35 16.71
C GLY A 141 -5.96 -11.46 15.98
N LYS A 142 -5.70 -12.55 16.71
CA LYS A 142 -4.97 -13.72 16.22
C LYS A 142 -5.61 -15.02 16.76
N PRO A 143 -5.52 -16.18 16.06
CA PRO A 143 -4.84 -16.37 14.77
C PRO A 143 -5.61 -15.75 13.61
N LEU A 144 -4.93 -15.48 12.47
CA LEU A 144 -5.59 -14.95 11.28
C LEU A 144 -4.88 -15.38 9.99
N VAL A 145 -5.61 -15.30 8.89
CA VAL A 145 -5.10 -15.36 7.53
C VAL A 145 -5.42 -14.04 6.84
N ILE A 146 -4.42 -13.42 6.25
CA ILE A 146 -4.56 -12.17 5.50
C ILE A 146 -4.54 -12.52 4.02
N VAL A 147 -5.50 -12.00 3.26
CA VAL A 147 -5.52 -12.13 1.80
C VAL A 147 -5.43 -10.74 1.20
N ASP A 148 -4.37 -10.50 0.45
CA ASP A 148 -4.15 -9.24 -0.26
C ASP A 148 -4.32 -9.44 -1.76
N PHE A 149 -5.17 -8.62 -2.39
CA PHE A 149 -5.47 -8.66 -3.82
C PHE A 149 -4.79 -7.48 -4.53
N GLY A 150 -3.60 -7.73 -5.06
CA GLY A 150 -2.81 -6.74 -5.78
C GLY A 150 -2.31 -7.25 -7.15
N THR A 151 -1.12 -6.83 -7.53
CA THR A 151 -0.37 -7.35 -8.69
C THR A 151 -0.11 -8.85 -8.52
N ALA A 152 0.18 -9.28 -7.30
CA ALA A 152 0.09 -10.66 -6.84
C ALA A 152 -1.11 -10.78 -5.87
N ILE A 153 -1.60 -11.99 -5.68
CA ILE A 153 -2.46 -12.34 -4.54
C ILE A 153 -1.57 -13.00 -3.53
N THR A 154 -1.50 -12.45 -2.32
CA THR A 154 -0.80 -13.09 -1.20
C THR A 154 -1.79 -13.62 -0.17
N LEU A 155 -1.47 -14.75 0.42
CA LEU A 155 -2.18 -15.32 1.56
C LEU A 155 -1.15 -15.52 2.67
N ASP A 156 -1.26 -14.78 3.75
CA ASP A 156 -0.32 -14.78 4.86
C ASP A 156 -0.97 -15.31 6.12
N ALA A 157 -0.28 -16.20 6.84
CA ALA A 157 -0.78 -16.80 8.05
C ALA A 157 -0.04 -16.29 9.29
N VAL A 158 -0.82 -15.97 10.32
CA VAL A 158 -0.31 -15.63 11.66
C VAL A 158 -0.91 -16.56 12.68
N SER A 159 -0.07 -17.14 13.52
CA SER A 159 -0.48 -18.10 14.57
C SER A 159 -1.24 -17.42 15.70
N ASP A 160 -1.79 -18.22 16.62
CA ASP A 160 -2.42 -17.78 17.86
C ASP A 160 -1.44 -17.12 18.82
N SER A 161 -0.15 -17.49 18.78
CA SER A 161 0.93 -16.82 19.51
C SER A 161 1.31 -15.46 18.93
N GLY A 162 0.91 -15.15 17.70
CA GLY A 162 1.30 -13.93 16.98
C GLY A 162 2.60 -14.09 16.20
N THR A 163 2.90 -15.30 15.76
CA THR A 163 4.04 -15.59 14.90
C THR A 163 3.59 -15.56 13.44
N TYR A 164 4.26 -14.78 12.61
CA TYR A 164 4.10 -14.83 11.17
C TYR A 164 4.71 -16.13 10.63
N LEU A 165 3.87 -16.98 10.06
CA LEU A 165 4.23 -18.35 9.63
C LEU A 165 4.62 -18.43 8.15
N GLY A 166 4.57 -17.31 7.42
CA GLY A 166 4.71 -17.32 5.97
C GLY A 166 3.38 -17.37 5.24
N GLY A 167 3.41 -17.74 3.98
CA GLY A 167 2.19 -17.74 3.17
C GLY A 167 2.40 -18.21 1.74
N VAL A 168 1.43 -17.92 0.90
CA VAL A 168 1.39 -18.28 -0.52
C VAL A 168 1.35 -17.01 -1.36
N ILE A 169 2.02 -17.06 -2.51
CA ILE A 169 1.98 -16.00 -3.51
C ILE A 169 1.44 -16.59 -4.81
N ALA A 170 0.40 -15.98 -5.34
CA ALA A 170 -0.20 -16.34 -6.63
C ALA A 170 -0.25 -15.10 -7.54
N PRO A 171 -0.34 -15.27 -8.86
CA PRO A 171 -0.55 -14.14 -9.76
C PRO A 171 -1.87 -13.42 -9.45
N GLY A 172 -1.84 -12.09 -9.45
CA GLY A 172 -3.05 -11.27 -9.30
C GLY A 172 -4.01 -11.45 -10.47
N LEU A 173 -5.26 -11.01 -10.29
CA LEU A 173 -6.31 -11.21 -11.30
C LEU A 173 -5.92 -10.59 -12.66
N VAL A 174 -5.46 -9.33 -12.64
CA VAL A 174 -5.03 -8.64 -13.87
C VAL A 174 -3.83 -9.33 -14.49
N THR A 175 -2.83 -9.68 -13.69
CA THR A 175 -1.63 -10.39 -14.12
C THR A 175 -1.98 -11.73 -14.77
N SER A 176 -2.94 -12.47 -14.19
CA SER A 176 -3.40 -13.77 -14.71
C SER A 176 -4.06 -13.62 -16.09
N VAL A 177 -4.92 -12.61 -16.24
CA VAL A 177 -5.60 -12.35 -17.53
C VAL A 177 -4.60 -11.87 -18.59
N ASP A 178 -3.71 -10.96 -18.25
CA ASP A 178 -2.68 -10.47 -19.19
C ASP A 178 -1.73 -11.60 -19.60
N ALA A 179 -1.35 -12.49 -18.69
CA ALA A 179 -0.54 -13.66 -18.99
C ALA A 179 -1.27 -14.64 -19.93
N LEU A 180 -2.55 -14.90 -19.67
CA LEU A 180 -3.39 -15.78 -20.50
C LEU A 180 -3.56 -15.20 -21.91
N PHE A 181 -3.87 -13.91 -22.01
CA PHE A 181 -3.96 -13.20 -23.28
C PHE A 181 -2.64 -13.23 -24.06
N GLY A 182 -1.52 -12.95 -23.39
CA GLY A 182 -0.19 -12.93 -24.02
C GLY A 182 0.31 -14.32 -24.48
N LYS A 183 -0.23 -15.40 -23.91
CA LYS A 183 0.16 -16.80 -24.23
C LYS A 183 -0.79 -17.49 -25.21
N THR A 184 -1.91 -16.90 -25.57
CA THR A 184 -2.93 -17.51 -26.43
C THR A 184 -3.14 -16.72 -27.70
N ALA A 185 -3.28 -17.43 -28.83
CA ALA A 185 -3.43 -16.78 -30.15
C ALA A 185 -4.85 -16.29 -30.44
N LYS A 186 -5.87 -16.76 -29.69
CA LYS A 186 -7.29 -16.55 -30.02
C LYS A 186 -8.12 -15.96 -28.90
N LEU A 187 -7.59 -15.84 -27.67
CA LEU A 187 -8.35 -15.24 -26.57
C LEU A 187 -8.32 -13.72 -26.70
N PRO A 188 -9.47 -13.05 -26.72
CA PRO A 188 -9.51 -11.58 -26.67
C PRO A 188 -9.12 -11.09 -25.26
N LYS A 189 -8.62 -9.86 -25.17
CA LYS A 189 -8.42 -9.22 -23.88
C LYS A 189 -9.78 -8.97 -23.23
N VAL A 190 -10.04 -9.67 -22.12
CA VAL A 190 -11.30 -9.53 -21.38
C VAL A 190 -11.18 -8.46 -20.31
N SER A 191 -12.26 -7.73 -20.05
CA SER A 191 -12.38 -6.87 -18.88
C SER A 191 -13.00 -7.67 -17.73
N PHE A 192 -12.57 -7.36 -16.48
CA PHE A 192 -13.18 -7.96 -15.30
C PHE A 192 -14.62 -7.48 -15.17
N GLN A 193 -15.55 -8.41 -15.35
CA GLN A 193 -16.98 -8.19 -15.14
C GLN A 193 -17.55 -9.38 -14.38
N ILE A 194 -18.55 -9.12 -13.58
CA ILE A 194 -19.29 -10.21 -12.92
C ILE A 194 -20.04 -10.98 -14.03
N PRO A 195 -19.77 -12.27 -14.23
CA PRO A 195 -20.44 -13.06 -15.25
C PRO A 195 -21.93 -13.18 -14.90
N ARG A 196 -22.77 -13.31 -15.92
CA ARG A 196 -24.23 -13.48 -15.71
C ARG A 196 -24.57 -14.81 -15.08
N GLN A 197 -23.72 -15.81 -15.28
CA GLN A 197 -23.88 -17.17 -14.76
C GLN A 197 -22.51 -17.79 -14.48
N VAL A 198 -22.48 -18.76 -13.57
CA VAL A 198 -21.23 -19.42 -13.14
C VAL A 198 -20.55 -20.17 -14.28
N ILE A 199 -21.34 -20.79 -15.16
CA ILE A 199 -20.85 -21.48 -16.36
C ILE A 199 -21.13 -20.56 -17.55
N GLY A 200 -20.10 -19.81 -18.00
CA GLY A 200 -20.18 -18.91 -19.15
C GLY A 200 -20.53 -19.66 -20.44
N LYS A 201 -21.23 -18.98 -21.35
CA LYS A 201 -21.60 -19.52 -22.67
C LYS A 201 -20.90 -18.82 -23.82
N ASN A 202 -19.96 -17.95 -23.51
CA ASN A 202 -19.06 -17.29 -24.49
C ASN A 202 -17.69 -17.03 -23.85
N THR A 203 -16.71 -16.71 -24.69
CA THR A 203 -15.30 -16.53 -24.24
C THR A 203 -15.12 -15.29 -23.37
N MET A 204 -16.08 -14.37 -23.29
CA MET A 204 -16.00 -13.15 -22.49
C MET A 204 -16.59 -13.31 -21.07
N GLU A 205 -17.35 -14.36 -20.83
CA GLU A 205 -17.89 -14.77 -19.54
C GLU A 205 -17.00 -15.82 -18.87
#